data_9f7c5698eb62565d1ca2d67f5c938146
#
_entry.id   9f7c5698eb62565d1ca2d67f5c938146
#
_cell.length_a   1.000
_cell.length_b   1.000
_cell.length_c   1.000
_cell.angle_alpha   90.00
_cell.angle_beta   90.00
_cell.angle_gamma   90.00
#
_symmetry.space_group_name_H-M   'P 1'
#
loop_
_entity.id
_entity.type
_entity.pdbx_description
1 polymer ?
#
loop_
_entity_poly.entity_id
_entity_poly.type
_entity_poly.pdbx_seq_one_letter_code
_entity_poly.pdbx_strand_id
1 'polypeptide(L)'
;MDIKTNLSQDVLFMQTVVDGSVYPVCSQTYIKEEYKEFVCNHDDDILERYLADNEISPADYWNTIIALVAKAKVYPVLHGSAMFNIGINELLDAITSFILPPASVSDRLSAYLYKIEHDPKGHKRSFLKIIDGSLRLRDVVRINDSEKSIKIKNLKTIYQGSEINVDEVGANDIAIVEDMEDFRIGDYLGVKPCLIQGLSHQHPALKSSVRPDKPEERSKVISALNTLWIEDPSLSFSINSYSDELEISLYGLTQKEIIQTLLEERFSVKVHFDEIKTIYKERPVKKVNKIIQIEVPPNPYWATIGLTLEPLPLGTGLQIESDISYGYLNHSFQNAVFEGIRMSCQSGLHGWEVTDLKVTFTQAEYYSPVSTPADFRQLTPYVFRLALQQSGVDILEPMLCFELQIPQEASSKAITDLQKMMSEIEDISCNNEWCHIKGKVPLNTSKDYASEVSSYTKGLGVFMVKPCGYQITKGGYSDNIRMNEKDKLLFMFQKSMSSK
;
A
#
# COMPACT_ATOMS: atom_id res chain seq x y z
N MET A 1 -16.08 -9.07 -33.46
CA MET A 1 -14.85 -9.83 -33.76
C MET A 1 -13.68 -9.38 -32.91
N ASP A 2 -13.54 -8.12 -32.69
CA ASP A 2 -12.35 -7.54 -32.04
C ASP A 2 -12.11 -7.98 -30.56
N ILE A 3 -13.19 -8.28 -29.81
CA ILE A 3 -13.05 -8.73 -28.42
C ILE A 3 -12.39 -10.11 -28.34
N LYS A 4 -12.82 -11.07 -29.16
CA LYS A 4 -12.20 -12.43 -29.17
C LYS A 4 -10.74 -12.37 -29.61
N THR A 5 -10.42 -11.50 -30.55
CA THR A 5 -9.06 -11.38 -31.11
C THR A 5 -8.13 -10.63 -30.17
N ASN A 6 -8.64 -9.60 -29.49
CA ASN A 6 -7.80 -8.66 -28.73
C ASN A 6 -7.76 -8.93 -27.22
N LEU A 7 -8.77 -9.63 -26.65
CA LEU A 7 -8.85 -9.89 -25.21
C LEU A 7 -8.73 -11.39 -24.86
N SER A 8 -9.68 -12.22 -25.29
CA SER A 8 -9.66 -13.66 -24.98
C SER A 8 -10.53 -14.45 -25.98
N GLN A 9 -10.11 -15.68 -26.29
CA GLN A 9 -10.91 -16.65 -27.05
C GLN A 9 -12.06 -17.21 -26.21
N ASP A 10 -11.97 -17.14 -24.88
CA ASP A 10 -12.94 -17.72 -23.91
C ASP A 10 -14.12 -16.77 -23.65
N VAL A 11 -14.41 -15.91 -24.59
CA VAL A 11 -15.53 -14.96 -24.55
C VAL A 11 -16.81 -15.62 -25.05
N LEU A 12 -17.85 -15.54 -24.23
CA LEU A 12 -19.21 -16.01 -24.53
C LEU A 12 -20.16 -14.82 -24.74
N PHE A 13 -20.62 -14.60 -25.96
CA PHE A 13 -21.62 -13.56 -26.22
C PHE A 13 -22.99 -14.07 -25.78
N MET A 14 -23.60 -13.42 -24.80
CA MET A 14 -24.90 -13.82 -24.22
C MET A 14 -26.08 -13.41 -25.10
N GLN A 15 -25.85 -12.51 -26.05
CA GLN A 15 -26.87 -11.86 -26.85
C GLN A 15 -26.40 -11.66 -28.29
N THR A 16 -27.38 -11.56 -29.21
CA THR A 16 -27.15 -11.07 -30.56
C THR A 16 -27.91 -9.76 -30.79
N VAL A 17 -27.36 -8.91 -31.66
CA VAL A 17 -28.01 -7.65 -32.04
C VAL A 17 -28.58 -7.80 -33.44
N VAL A 18 -29.89 -7.55 -33.58
CA VAL A 18 -30.60 -7.55 -34.86
C VAL A 18 -31.42 -6.26 -34.93
N ASP A 19 -31.24 -5.48 -35.97
CA ASP A 19 -31.96 -4.22 -36.22
C ASP A 19 -32.01 -3.26 -35.01
N GLY A 20 -30.90 -3.17 -34.26
CA GLY A 20 -30.80 -2.32 -33.08
C GLY A 20 -31.47 -2.85 -31.81
N SER A 21 -32.05 -4.03 -31.87
CA SER A 21 -32.64 -4.75 -30.73
C SER A 21 -31.71 -5.88 -30.28
N VAL A 22 -31.75 -6.21 -28.99
CA VAL A 22 -30.91 -7.24 -28.37
C VAL A 22 -31.76 -8.48 -28.10
N TYR A 23 -31.27 -9.65 -28.52
CA TYR A 23 -31.94 -10.93 -28.33
C TYR A 23 -31.02 -11.92 -27.60
N PRO A 24 -31.52 -12.63 -26.57
CA PRO A 24 -30.72 -13.61 -25.85
C PRO A 24 -30.39 -14.81 -26.77
N VAL A 25 -29.14 -15.27 -26.75
CA VAL A 25 -28.70 -16.49 -27.40
C VAL A 25 -28.32 -17.59 -26.44
N CYS A 26 -28.16 -17.21 -25.16
CA CYS A 26 -27.89 -18.12 -24.06
C CYS A 26 -28.67 -17.66 -22.81
N SER A 27 -29.47 -18.53 -22.24
CA SER A 27 -30.24 -18.29 -21.02
C SER A 27 -30.54 -19.62 -20.33
N GLN A 28 -31.16 -19.60 -19.15
CA GLN A 28 -31.54 -20.78 -18.41
C GLN A 28 -32.54 -21.70 -19.17
N THR A 29 -33.31 -21.14 -20.08
CA THR A 29 -34.36 -21.88 -20.82
C THR A 29 -33.96 -22.15 -22.27
N TYR A 30 -32.96 -21.50 -22.80
CA TYR A 30 -32.54 -21.59 -24.18
C TYR A 30 -31.05 -21.42 -24.35
N ILE A 31 -30.43 -22.28 -25.17
CA ILE A 31 -29.06 -22.16 -25.60
C ILE A 31 -28.95 -22.51 -27.09
N LYS A 32 -28.28 -21.65 -27.86
CA LYS A 32 -28.05 -21.85 -29.27
C LYS A 32 -26.99 -22.93 -29.49
N GLU A 33 -27.13 -23.77 -30.54
CA GLU A 33 -26.27 -24.94 -30.77
C GLU A 33 -24.77 -24.63 -30.75
N GLU A 34 -24.35 -23.54 -31.41
CA GLU A 34 -22.96 -23.10 -31.43
C GLU A 34 -22.34 -22.82 -30.05
N TYR A 35 -23.20 -22.55 -29.05
CA TYR A 35 -22.77 -22.30 -27.67
C TYR A 35 -22.69 -23.56 -26.81
N LYS A 36 -23.42 -24.62 -27.22
CA LYS A 36 -23.30 -25.93 -26.57
C LYS A 36 -21.90 -26.50 -26.77
N GLU A 37 -21.40 -26.47 -28.04
CA GLU A 37 -20.05 -26.90 -28.35
C GLU A 37 -18.99 -26.06 -27.62
N PHE A 38 -19.23 -24.74 -27.52
CA PHE A 38 -18.35 -23.88 -26.76
C PHE A 38 -18.24 -24.26 -25.28
N VAL A 39 -19.39 -24.57 -24.62
CA VAL A 39 -19.39 -25.00 -23.21
C VAL A 39 -18.74 -26.37 -23.05
N CYS A 40 -19.00 -27.31 -23.97
CA CYS A 40 -18.37 -28.63 -23.98
C CYS A 40 -16.83 -28.55 -24.05
N ASN A 41 -16.28 -27.59 -24.77
CA ASN A 41 -14.83 -27.39 -24.87
C ASN A 41 -14.19 -26.85 -23.59
N HIS A 42 -14.97 -26.38 -22.60
CA HIS A 42 -14.49 -25.80 -21.35
C HIS A 42 -14.80 -26.66 -20.10
N ASP A 43 -15.61 -27.76 -20.28
CA ASP A 43 -16.01 -28.63 -19.17
C ASP A 43 -16.10 -30.09 -19.61
N ASP A 44 -15.22 -30.91 -19.02
CA ASP A 44 -15.05 -32.31 -19.39
C ASP A 44 -16.33 -33.15 -19.07
N ASP A 45 -17.03 -32.86 -17.96
CA ASP A 45 -18.22 -33.60 -17.57
C ASP A 45 -19.40 -33.38 -18.56
N ILE A 46 -19.56 -32.15 -19.01
CA ILE A 46 -20.54 -31.81 -20.05
C ILE A 46 -20.14 -32.42 -21.39
N LEU A 47 -18.84 -32.40 -21.73
CA LEU A 47 -18.34 -32.99 -22.96
C LEU A 47 -18.60 -34.51 -23.00
N GLU A 48 -18.32 -35.25 -21.93
CA GLU A 48 -18.58 -36.70 -21.84
C GLU A 48 -20.07 -36.98 -22.01
N ARG A 49 -20.96 -36.22 -21.37
CA ARG A 49 -22.40 -36.35 -21.51
C ARG A 49 -22.87 -36.05 -22.93
N TYR A 50 -22.31 -35.04 -23.57
CA TYR A 50 -22.62 -34.65 -24.95
C TYR A 50 -22.19 -35.74 -25.95
N LEU A 51 -20.99 -36.30 -25.79
CA LEU A 51 -20.49 -37.37 -26.65
C LEU A 51 -21.19 -38.71 -26.45
N ALA A 52 -21.80 -38.95 -25.28
CA ALA A 52 -22.60 -40.14 -24.96
C ALA A 52 -24.05 -40.06 -25.45
N ASP A 53 -24.41 -39.07 -26.26
CA ASP A 53 -25.78 -38.78 -26.72
C ASP A 53 -26.82 -38.67 -25.59
N ASN A 54 -26.38 -38.30 -24.39
CA ASN A 54 -27.29 -38.04 -23.30
C ASN A 54 -27.97 -36.69 -23.49
N GLU A 55 -29.26 -36.64 -23.18
CA GLU A 55 -30.04 -35.41 -23.25
C GLU A 55 -29.55 -34.42 -22.16
N ILE A 56 -28.96 -33.29 -22.57
CA ILE A 56 -28.50 -32.23 -21.69
C ILE A 56 -29.47 -31.06 -21.77
N SER A 57 -30.08 -30.71 -20.64
CA SER A 57 -31.03 -29.60 -20.60
C SER A 57 -30.35 -28.24 -20.76
N PRO A 58 -31.05 -27.21 -21.26
CA PRO A 58 -30.52 -25.85 -21.28
C PRO A 58 -30.10 -25.35 -19.88
N ALA A 59 -30.76 -25.79 -18.83
CA ALA A 59 -30.45 -25.46 -17.45
C ALA A 59 -29.08 -26.05 -16.98
N ASP A 60 -28.74 -27.27 -17.45
CA ASP A 60 -27.43 -27.87 -17.16
C ASP A 60 -26.31 -27.06 -17.79
N TYR A 61 -26.43 -26.68 -19.05
CA TYR A 61 -25.49 -25.80 -19.71
C TYR A 61 -25.35 -24.43 -19.00
N TRP A 62 -26.48 -23.85 -18.59
CA TRP A 62 -26.50 -22.58 -17.87
C TRP A 62 -25.76 -22.66 -16.53
N ASN A 63 -26.01 -23.70 -15.74
CA ASN A 63 -25.31 -23.93 -14.48
C ASN A 63 -23.82 -24.14 -14.68
N THR A 64 -23.43 -24.85 -15.76
CA THR A 64 -22.01 -25.00 -16.11
C THR A 64 -21.37 -23.66 -16.49
N ILE A 65 -22.07 -22.83 -17.27
CA ILE A 65 -21.60 -21.49 -17.61
C ILE A 65 -21.37 -20.64 -16.31
N ILE A 66 -22.32 -20.66 -15.38
CA ILE A 66 -22.18 -19.98 -14.09
C ILE A 66 -20.90 -20.45 -13.35
N ALA A 67 -20.69 -21.77 -13.31
CA ALA A 67 -19.51 -22.35 -12.66
C ALA A 67 -18.19 -21.98 -13.36
N LEU A 68 -18.19 -21.92 -14.70
CA LEU A 68 -17.02 -21.51 -15.49
C LEU A 68 -16.71 -20.02 -15.34
N VAL A 69 -17.75 -19.17 -15.29
CA VAL A 69 -17.61 -17.72 -15.03
C VAL A 69 -17.07 -17.49 -13.62
N ALA A 70 -17.60 -18.20 -12.62
CA ALA A 70 -17.11 -18.10 -11.24
C ALA A 70 -15.63 -18.50 -11.09
N LYS A 71 -15.13 -19.38 -11.97
CA LYS A 71 -13.70 -19.81 -12.04
C LYS A 71 -12.86 -18.93 -12.98
N ALA A 72 -13.44 -17.87 -13.54
CA ALA A 72 -12.80 -17.01 -14.55
C ALA A 72 -12.25 -17.78 -15.79
N LYS A 73 -12.88 -18.91 -16.16
CA LYS A 73 -12.56 -19.67 -17.36
C LYS A 73 -13.33 -19.19 -18.59
N VAL A 74 -14.48 -18.54 -18.39
CA VAL A 74 -15.33 -18.01 -19.45
C VAL A 74 -15.77 -16.59 -19.06
N TYR A 75 -15.81 -15.71 -20.05
CA TYR A 75 -16.15 -14.29 -19.87
C TYR A 75 -17.45 -13.96 -20.61
N PRO A 76 -18.59 -13.75 -19.91
CA PRO A 76 -19.84 -13.38 -20.54
C PRO A 76 -19.80 -11.95 -21.09
N VAL A 77 -20.20 -11.75 -22.31
CA VAL A 77 -20.32 -10.44 -22.97
C VAL A 77 -21.77 -10.14 -23.31
N LEU A 78 -22.21 -8.96 -22.87
CA LEU A 78 -23.54 -8.43 -23.14
C LEU A 78 -23.43 -7.18 -24.01
N HIS A 79 -24.44 -6.97 -24.85
CA HIS A 79 -24.58 -5.79 -25.68
C HIS A 79 -25.69 -4.89 -25.10
N GLY A 80 -25.49 -3.58 -25.13
CA GLY A 80 -26.50 -2.65 -24.66
C GLY A 80 -26.21 -1.22 -25.05
N SER A 81 -27.21 -0.36 -24.84
CA SER A 81 -27.09 1.07 -24.98
C SER A 81 -27.76 1.78 -23.81
N ALA A 82 -26.95 2.41 -22.96
CA ALA A 82 -27.46 3.17 -21.81
C ALA A 82 -28.34 4.36 -22.26
N MET A 83 -27.98 5.00 -23.38
CA MET A 83 -28.75 6.12 -23.91
C MET A 83 -30.17 5.72 -24.36
N PHE A 84 -30.32 4.51 -24.93
CA PHE A 84 -31.60 4.02 -25.42
C PHE A 84 -32.26 3.02 -24.47
N ASN A 85 -31.69 2.80 -23.30
CA ASN A 85 -32.15 1.85 -22.29
C ASN A 85 -32.32 0.40 -22.83
N ILE A 86 -31.45 0.02 -23.78
CA ILE A 86 -31.42 -1.32 -24.39
C ILE A 86 -30.44 -2.21 -23.66
N GLY A 87 -30.80 -3.45 -23.34
CA GLY A 87 -29.93 -4.46 -22.71
C GLY A 87 -29.73 -4.26 -21.21
N ILE A 88 -30.43 -3.33 -20.57
CA ILE A 88 -30.26 -3.05 -19.12
C ILE A 88 -30.84 -4.20 -18.27
N ASN A 89 -32.02 -4.74 -18.61
CA ASN A 89 -32.60 -5.83 -17.88
C ASN A 89 -31.72 -7.08 -17.94
N GLU A 90 -31.19 -7.38 -19.13
CA GLU A 90 -30.31 -8.52 -19.36
C GLU A 90 -28.98 -8.35 -18.58
N LEU A 91 -28.49 -7.14 -18.46
CA LEU A 91 -27.33 -6.85 -17.61
C LEU A 91 -27.64 -7.10 -16.12
N LEU A 92 -28.80 -6.65 -15.63
CA LEU A 92 -29.24 -6.88 -14.25
C LEU A 92 -29.42 -8.38 -13.96
N ASP A 93 -30.03 -9.12 -14.89
CA ASP A 93 -30.19 -10.57 -14.79
C ASP A 93 -28.84 -11.29 -14.80
N ALA A 94 -27.90 -10.84 -15.62
CA ALA A 94 -26.53 -11.38 -15.66
C ALA A 94 -25.79 -11.12 -14.35
N ILE A 95 -25.90 -9.92 -13.77
CA ILE A 95 -25.29 -9.58 -12.46
C ILE A 95 -25.82 -10.54 -11.39
N THR A 96 -27.13 -10.75 -11.31
CA THR A 96 -27.73 -11.63 -10.31
C THR A 96 -27.39 -13.10 -10.53
N SER A 97 -27.14 -13.51 -11.77
CA SER A 97 -26.83 -14.91 -12.12
C SER A 97 -25.33 -15.25 -11.95
N PHE A 98 -24.43 -14.35 -12.32
CA PHE A 98 -23.00 -14.63 -12.37
C PHE A 98 -22.22 -14.09 -11.18
N ILE A 99 -22.69 -13.01 -10.54
CA ILE A 99 -22.03 -12.43 -9.37
C ILE A 99 -22.73 -12.90 -8.11
N LEU A 100 -22.52 -14.17 -7.77
CA LEU A 100 -23.04 -14.75 -6.55
C LEU A 100 -22.25 -14.24 -5.33
N PRO A 101 -22.92 -13.91 -4.22
CA PRO A 101 -22.22 -13.60 -2.98
C PRO A 101 -21.40 -14.83 -2.54
N PRO A 102 -20.18 -14.63 -2.00
CA PRO A 102 -19.42 -15.75 -1.47
C PRO A 102 -20.23 -16.46 -0.37
N ALA A 103 -20.25 -17.79 -0.40
CA ALA A 103 -20.90 -18.56 0.63
C ALA A 103 -20.18 -18.36 1.97
N SER A 104 -20.91 -18.16 3.06
CA SER A 104 -20.33 -18.18 4.41
C SER A 104 -19.79 -19.59 4.69
N VAL A 105 -18.51 -19.66 5.05
CA VAL A 105 -17.80 -20.93 5.27
C VAL A 105 -17.89 -21.36 6.73
N SER A 106 -18.16 -20.44 7.65
CA SER A 106 -18.12 -20.65 9.09
C SER A 106 -19.16 -19.82 9.84
N ASP A 107 -19.70 -20.36 10.92
CA ASP A 107 -20.52 -19.62 11.87
C ASP A 107 -19.71 -18.73 12.82
N ARG A 108 -18.38 -18.82 12.76
CA ARG A 108 -17.48 -17.99 13.58
C ARG A 108 -17.34 -16.62 12.93
N LEU A 109 -17.46 -15.58 13.77
CA LEU A 109 -17.26 -14.21 13.31
C LEU A 109 -15.89 -14.03 12.67
N SER A 110 -15.90 -13.52 11.46
CA SER A 110 -14.75 -13.02 10.72
C SER A 110 -15.15 -11.69 10.08
N ALA A 111 -14.64 -10.58 10.58
CA ALA A 111 -14.99 -9.24 10.11
C ALA A 111 -13.73 -8.40 9.91
N TYR A 112 -13.72 -7.56 8.89
CA TYR A 112 -12.59 -6.71 8.50
C TYR A 112 -12.97 -5.25 8.51
N LEU A 113 -12.18 -4.43 9.21
CA LEU A 113 -12.34 -2.98 9.26
C LEU A 113 -11.66 -2.35 8.04
N TYR A 114 -12.46 -1.89 7.09
CA TYR A 114 -11.96 -1.35 5.82
C TYR A 114 -12.06 0.17 5.72
N LYS A 115 -12.86 0.82 6.57
CA LYS A 115 -13.08 2.27 6.53
C LYS A 115 -13.37 2.84 7.91
N ILE A 116 -12.83 4.04 8.18
CA ILE A 116 -13.17 4.88 9.32
C ILE A 116 -13.58 6.25 8.80
N GLU A 117 -14.60 6.82 9.38
CA GLU A 117 -15.03 8.20 9.18
C GLU A 117 -15.30 8.87 10.52
N HIS A 118 -15.18 10.18 10.58
CA HIS A 118 -15.70 10.98 11.70
C HIS A 118 -16.90 11.78 11.21
N ASP A 119 -17.96 11.76 11.99
CA ASP A 119 -19.15 12.57 11.72
C ASP A 119 -18.84 14.08 11.96
N PRO A 120 -19.74 15.00 11.57
CA PRO A 120 -19.54 16.44 11.81
C PRO A 120 -19.41 16.82 13.29
N LYS A 121 -19.80 15.94 14.22
CA LYS A 121 -19.65 16.12 15.67
C LYS A 121 -18.34 15.53 16.21
N GLY A 122 -17.57 14.84 15.37
CA GLY A 122 -16.30 14.22 15.71
C GLY A 122 -16.40 12.78 16.23
N HIS A 123 -17.59 12.14 16.19
CA HIS A 123 -17.72 10.73 16.60
C HIS A 123 -17.10 9.83 15.52
N LYS A 124 -16.28 8.92 15.97
CA LYS A 124 -15.62 7.93 15.12
C LYS A 124 -16.57 6.82 14.71
N ARG A 125 -16.71 6.60 13.41
CA ARG A 125 -17.55 5.58 12.79
C ARG A 125 -16.67 4.57 12.07
N SER A 126 -16.76 3.31 12.45
CA SER A 126 -15.94 2.22 11.95
C SER A 126 -16.80 1.28 11.10
N PHE A 127 -16.42 1.07 9.84
CA PHE A 127 -17.15 0.25 8.87
C PHE A 127 -16.46 -1.11 8.72
N LEU A 128 -17.16 -2.15 9.13
CA LEU A 128 -16.71 -3.53 9.13
C LEU A 128 -17.42 -4.32 8.04
N LYS A 129 -16.68 -4.98 7.16
CA LYS A 129 -17.23 -6.01 6.27
C LYS A 129 -17.28 -7.33 7.03
N ILE A 130 -18.46 -7.87 7.22
CA ILE A 130 -18.62 -9.21 7.78
C ILE A 130 -18.36 -10.22 6.67
N ILE A 131 -17.35 -11.05 6.86
CA ILE A 131 -16.94 -12.09 5.89
C ILE A 131 -17.67 -13.39 6.21
N ASP A 132 -17.62 -13.84 7.48
CA ASP A 132 -18.26 -15.05 7.98
C ASP A 132 -18.92 -14.78 9.33
N GLY A 133 -19.90 -15.61 9.68
CA GLY A 133 -20.64 -15.52 10.93
C GLY A 133 -21.50 -14.28 11.03
N SER A 134 -21.71 -13.78 12.23
CA SER A 134 -22.49 -12.56 12.51
C SER A 134 -21.91 -11.77 13.67
N LEU A 135 -22.13 -10.44 13.65
CA LEU A 135 -21.81 -9.53 14.75
C LEU A 135 -23.10 -9.06 15.39
N ARG A 136 -23.19 -9.18 16.72
CA ARG A 136 -24.38 -8.80 17.49
C ARG A 136 -24.13 -7.61 18.43
N LEU A 137 -25.17 -6.87 18.67
CA LEU A 137 -25.17 -5.83 19.69
C LEU A 137 -24.84 -6.44 21.05
N ARG A 138 -23.92 -5.81 21.81
CA ARG A 138 -23.37 -6.26 23.09
C ARG A 138 -22.39 -7.42 23.06
N ASP A 139 -22.04 -7.96 21.89
CA ASP A 139 -20.98 -8.94 21.77
C ASP A 139 -19.66 -8.41 22.34
N VAL A 140 -18.88 -9.33 22.91
CA VAL A 140 -17.50 -9.07 23.32
C VAL A 140 -16.58 -9.80 22.36
N VAL A 141 -15.88 -9.05 21.53
CA VAL A 141 -15.07 -9.58 20.43
C VAL A 141 -13.60 -9.16 20.58
N ARG A 142 -12.68 -10.01 20.10
CA ARG A 142 -11.25 -9.71 20.12
C ARG A 142 -10.86 -8.93 18.87
N ILE A 143 -9.92 -7.99 19.05
CA ILE A 143 -9.29 -7.26 17.94
C ILE A 143 -8.00 -7.97 17.60
N ASN A 144 -7.84 -8.39 16.35
CA ASN A 144 -6.68 -9.13 15.86
C ASN A 144 -6.38 -10.38 16.71
N ASP A 145 -5.12 -10.81 16.76
CA ASP A 145 -4.65 -11.90 17.63
C ASP A 145 -4.29 -11.41 19.06
N SER A 146 -4.74 -10.19 19.43
CA SER A 146 -4.42 -9.62 20.74
C SER A 146 -5.35 -10.14 21.84
N GLU A 147 -4.93 -10.04 23.11
CA GLU A 147 -5.78 -10.30 24.26
C GLU A 147 -6.85 -9.21 24.47
N LYS A 148 -6.77 -8.11 23.72
CA LYS A 148 -7.68 -6.98 23.82
C LYS A 148 -9.04 -7.34 23.25
N SER A 149 -10.07 -7.26 24.08
CA SER A 149 -11.45 -7.45 23.66
C SER A 149 -12.25 -6.17 23.86
N ILE A 150 -13.23 -5.98 22.99
CA ILE A 150 -14.12 -4.83 23.00
C ILE A 150 -15.58 -5.30 23.06
N LYS A 151 -16.42 -4.47 23.67
CA LYS A 151 -17.87 -4.68 23.70
C LYS A 151 -18.55 -3.77 22.68
N ILE A 152 -19.35 -4.35 21.79
CA ILE A 152 -20.14 -3.63 20.81
C ILE A 152 -21.30 -2.90 21.49
N LYS A 153 -21.23 -1.57 21.55
CA LYS A 153 -22.22 -0.74 22.26
C LYS A 153 -23.38 -0.29 21.40
N ASN A 154 -23.12 -0.11 20.12
CA ASN A 154 -24.09 0.26 19.08
C ASN A 154 -23.76 -0.51 17.80
N LEU A 155 -24.77 -0.80 17.02
CA LEU A 155 -24.62 -1.54 15.80
C LEU A 155 -25.62 -1.01 14.78
N LYS A 156 -25.12 -0.63 13.62
CA LYS A 156 -25.92 -0.18 12.49
C LYS A 156 -25.52 -0.95 11.23
N THR A 157 -26.39 -0.95 10.25
CA THR A 157 -26.11 -1.43 8.89
C THR A 157 -26.66 -0.45 7.87
N ILE A 158 -26.30 -0.64 6.59
CA ILE A 158 -26.80 0.16 5.47
C ILE A 158 -27.93 -0.62 4.80
N TYR A 159 -29.13 -0.06 4.81
CA TYR A 159 -30.29 -0.61 4.12
C TYR A 159 -30.93 0.45 3.23
N GLN A 160 -31.08 0.14 1.94
CA GLN A 160 -31.64 1.05 0.92
C GLN A 160 -30.99 2.46 0.92
N GLY A 161 -29.68 2.51 1.09
CA GLY A 161 -28.92 3.77 1.11
C GLY A 161 -28.98 4.56 2.42
N SER A 162 -29.69 4.03 3.45
CA SER A 162 -29.83 4.67 4.76
C SER A 162 -29.25 3.79 5.86
N GLU A 163 -28.73 4.42 6.91
CA GLU A 163 -28.25 3.72 8.11
C GLU A 163 -29.43 3.40 9.04
N ILE A 164 -29.52 2.14 9.46
CA ILE A 164 -30.51 1.67 10.42
C ILE A 164 -29.82 0.98 11.59
N ASN A 165 -30.38 1.14 12.80
CA ASN A 165 -29.97 0.38 13.97
C ASN A 165 -30.47 -1.06 13.85
N VAL A 166 -29.61 -2.02 14.18
CA VAL A 166 -29.93 -3.45 14.14
C VAL A 166 -29.34 -4.16 15.36
N ASP A 167 -29.90 -5.32 15.71
CA ASP A 167 -29.36 -6.16 16.78
C ASP A 167 -28.30 -7.12 16.27
N GLU A 168 -28.29 -7.43 14.98
CA GLU A 168 -27.36 -8.38 14.37
C GLU A 168 -27.07 -7.99 12.90
N VAL A 169 -25.80 -8.19 12.46
CA VAL A 169 -25.36 -8.05 11.08
C VAL A 169 -24.67 -9.35 10.66
N GLY A 170 -25.16 -9.98 9.60
CA GLY A 170 -24.69 -11.25 9.10
C GLY A 170 -23.56 -11.16 8.06
N ALA A 171 -23.11 -12.34 7.60
CA ALA A 171 -22.10 -12.44 6.55
C ALA A 171 -22.52 -11.72 5.27
N ASN A 172 -21.53 -11.16 4.57
CA ASN A 172 -21.65 -10.35 3.36
C ASN A 172 -22.24 -8.94 3.55
N ASP A 173 -22.71 -8.57 4.75
CA ASP A 173 -23.18 -7.23 5.07
C ASP A 173 -22.09 -6.33 5.65
N ILE A 174 -22.43 -5.06 5.79
CA ILE A 174 -21.57 -4.03 6.40
C ILE A 174 -22.13 -3.66 7.76
N ALA A 175 -21.32 -3.83 8.79
CA ALA A 175 -21.61 -3.36 10.13
C ALA A 175 -20.95 -2.01 10.37
N ILE A 176 -21.66 -1.06 10.97
CA ILE A 176 -21.15 0.24 11.40
C ILE A 176 -21.17 0.26 12.92
N VAL A 177 -20.01 0.50 13.53
CA VAL A 177 -19.83 0.59 14.97
C VAL A 177 -19.24 1.95 15.31
N GLU A 178 -19.80 2.65 16.29
CA GLU A 178 -19.40 4.00 16.68
C GLU A 178 -18.56 4.01 17.96
N ASP A 179 -17.74 5.06 18.12
CA ASP A 179 -16.94 5.38 19.31
C ASP A 179 -15.97 4.27 19.76
N MET A 180 -15.37 3.57 18.79
CA MET A 180 -14.32 2.58 19.02
C MET A 180 -12.94 3.20 18.82
N GLU A 181 -12.36 3.79 19.87
CA GLU A 181 -11.08 4.50 19.84
C GLU A 181 -9.91 3.62 19.33
N ASP A 182 -9.90 2.36 19.74
CA ASP A 182 -8.80 1.43 19.49
C ASP A 182 -8.77 0.86 18.07
N PHE A 183 -9.83 1.07 17.28
CA PHE A 183 -9.91 0.53 15.92
C PHE A 183 -9.05 1.30 14.93
N ARG A 184 -8.37 0.55 14.06
CA ARG A 184 -7.60 1.06 12.93
C ARG A 184 -8.00 0.33 11.66
N ILE A 185 -7.95 1.02 10.53
CA ILE A 185 -8.14 0.37 9.22
C ILE A 185 -7.11 -0.76 9.06
N GLY A 186 -7.58 -1.94 8.67
CA GLY A 186 -6.78 -3.15 8.61
C GLY A 186 -6.99 -4.11 9.79
N ASP A 187 -7.61 -3.66 10.88
CA ASP A 187 -7.96 -4.55 11.98
C ASP A 187 -9.06 -5.55 11.59
N TYR A 188 -9.10 -6.67 12.27
CA TYR A 188 -10.15 -7.67 12.12
C TYR A 188 -10.73 -8.09 13.48
N LEU A 189 -11.96 -8.56 13.45
CA LEU A 189 -12.66 -9.11 14.61
C LEU A 189 -12.87 -10.61 14.42
N GLY A 190 -12.59 -11.38 15.45
CA GLY A 190 -12.76 -12.84 15.44
C GLY A 190 -11.66 -13.56 14.66
N VAL A 191 -12.03 -14.33 13.64
CA VAL A 191 -11.07 -15.09 12.82
C VAL A 191 -10.48 -14.20 11.74
N LYS A 192 -9.15 -14.29 11.54
CA LYS A 192 -8.45 -13.50 10.50
C LYS A 192 -8.92 -13.87 9.09
N PRO A 193 -9.45 -12.91 8.32
CA PRO A 193 -9.88 -13.16 6.95
C PRO A 193 -8.71 -13.49 6.02
N CYS A 194 -8.88 -14.48 5.13
CA CYS A 194 -7.85 -14.81 4.12
C CYS A 194 -7.56 -13.66 3.14
N LEU A 195 -8.52 -12.76 2.91
CA LEU A 195 -8.43 -11.62 1.99
C LEU A 195 -7.39 -10.56 2.40
N ILE A 196 -6.98 -10.53 3.67
CA ILE A 196 -5.99 -9.55 4.18
C ILE A 196 -4.55 -9.93 3.80
N GLN A 197 -4.32 -11.14 3.30
CA GLN A 197 -3.00 -11.57 2.84
C GLN A 197 -2.71 -10.91 1.48
N GLY A 198 -1.89 -9.86 1.49
CA GLY A 198 -1.43 -9.21 0.26
C GLY A 198 -1.83 -7.74 0.05
N LEU A 199 -2.61 -7.14 0.95
CA LEU A 199 -2.84 -5.69 0.94
C LEU A 199 -1.57 -4.97 1.44
N SER A 200 -0.55 -4.94 0.60
CA SER A 200 0.61 -4.09 0.82
C SER A 200 0.23 -2.66 0.44
N HIS A 201 0.11 -1.78 1.43
CA HIS A 201 0.00 -0.35 1.15
C HIS A 201 1.34 0.12 0.61
N GLN A 202 1.36 0.55 -0.64
CA GLN A 202 2.53 1.18 -1.21
C GLN A 202 2.81 2.47 -0.44
N HIS A 203 4.03 2.66 0.03
CA HIS A 203 4.40 3.89 0.73
C HIS A 203 4.50 5.06 -0.26
N PRO A 204 4.00 6.25 0.12
CA PRO A 204 4.16 7.44 -0.71
C PRO A 204 5.64 7.76 -0.91
N ALA A 205 5.98 8.18 -2.13
CA ALA A 205 7.37 8.47 -2.52
C ALA A 205 7.67 9.98 -2.65
N LEU A 206 6.70 10.81 -2.35
CA LEU A 206 6.80 12.27 -2.35
C LEU A 206 6.51 12.82 -0.96
N LYS A 207 7.06 13.98 -0.63
CA LYS A 207 6.74 14.72 0.59
C LYS A 207 6.69 16.22 0.36
N SER A 208 5.91 16.91 1.19
CA SER A 208 5.86 18.36 1.24
C SER A 208 5.77 18.84 2.68
N SER A 209 6.44 19.94 3.01
CA SER A 209 6.26 20.59 4.30
C SER A 209 4.94 21.37 4.29
N VAL A 210 4.24 21.36 5.43
CA VAL A 210 2.97 22.02 5.63
C VAL A 210 3.08 23.06 6.73
N ARG A 211 2.63 24.28 6.44
CA ARG A 211 2.63 25.37 7.40
C ARG A 211 1.24 25.98 7.51
N PRO A 212 0.70 26.18 8.72
CA PRO A 212 -0.52 26.94 8.89
C PRO A 212 -0.29 28.42 8.56
N ASP A 213 -1.30 29.09 8.04
CA ASP A 213 -1.27 30.55 7.83
C ASP A 213 -1.00 31.32 9.12
N LYS A 214 -1.55 30.82 10.23
CA LYS A 214 -1.34 31.34 11.57
C LYS A 214 -0.55 30.35 12.40
N PRO A 215 0.64 30.70 12.91
CA PRO A 215 1.48 29.80 13.71
C PRO A 215 0.78 29.20 14.93
N GLU A 216 -0.18 29.93 15.52
CA GLU A 216 -0.97 29.49 16.68
C GLU A 216 -1.87 28.29 16.35
N GLU A 217 -2.25 28.11 15.08
CA GLU A 217 -3.12 27.03 14.62
C GLU A 217 -2.35 25.69 14.39
N ARG A 218 -1.05 25.64 14.66
CA ARG A 218 -0.20 24.44 14.47
C ARG A 218 -0.78 23.21 15.14
N SER A 219 -1.20 23.32 16.42
CA SER A 219 -1.79 22.20 17.16
C SER A 219 -3.09 21.73 16.54
N LYS A 220 -3.89 22.65 15.97
CA LYS A 220 -5.12 22.34 15.27
C LYS A 220 -4.86 21.59 13.95
N VAL A 221 -3.82 22.00 13.20
CA VAL A 221 -3.37 21.28 11.99
C VAL A 221 -2.93 19.86 12.34
N ILE A 222 -2.13 19.67 13.40
CA ILE A 222 -1.68 18.34 13.84
C ILE A 222 -2.89 17.47 14.19
N SER A 223 -3.86 18.00 14.93
CA SER A 223 -5.09 17.27 15.28
C SER A 223 -5.91 16.90 14.06
N ALA A 224 -6.06 17.80 13.10
CA ALA A 224 -6.77 17.57 11.85
C ALA A 224 -6.06 16.49 10.99
N LEU A 225 -4.74 16.55 10.87
CA LEU A 225 -3.94 15.55 10.16
C LEU A 225 -4.01 14.18 10.83
N ASN A 226 -4.04 14.11 12.16
CA ASN A 226 -4.26 12.85 12.88
C ASN A 226 -5.62 12.24 12.56
N THR A 227 -6.68 13.07 12.51
CA THR A 227 -8.02 12.61 12.12
C THR A 227 -8.03 12.06 10.68
N LEU A 228 -7.44 12.80 9.74
CA LEU A 228 -7.32 12.36 8.36
C LEU A 228 -6.48 11.08 8.22
N TRP A 229 -5.40 10.92 8.99
CA TRP A 229 -4.57 9.72 9.00
C TRP A 229 -5.32 8.49 9.55
N ILE A 230 -6.20 8.68 10.55
CA ILE A 230 -7.05 7.60 11.06
C ILE A 230 -8.05 7.15 9.99
N GLU A 231 -8.56 8.08 9.18
CA GLU A 231 -9.51 7.81 8.08
C GLU A 231 -8.84 7.25 6.84
N ASP A 232 -7.59 7.64 6.58
CA ASP A 232 -6.77 7.18 5.46
C ASP A 232 -5.33 6.92 5.92
N PRO A 233 -4.97 5.69 6.27
CA PRO A 233 -3.60 5.33 6.67
C PRO A 233 -2.55 5.51 5.57
N SER A 234 -2.96 5.71 4.32
CA SER A 234 -2.04 6.03 3.22
C SER A 234 -1.47 7.46 3.35
N LEU A 235 -2.20 8.33 4.03
CA LEU A 235 -1.73 9.66 4.41
C LEU A 235 -0.81 9.53 5.62
N SER A 236 0.48 9.68 5.43
CA SER A 236 1.43 9.72 6.53
C SER A 236 1.99 11.12 6.72
N PHE A 237 2.11 11.55 7.97
CA PHE A 237 2.76 12.81 8.30
C PHE A 237 3.71 12.62 9.47
N SER A 238 4.71 13.47 9.54
CA SER A 238 5.72 13.45 10.60
C SER A 238 6.15 14.88 10.94
N ILE A 239 6.69 15.04 12.13
CA ILE A 239 7.37 16.28 12.51
C ILE A 239 8.87 16.04 12.27
N ASN A 240 9.46 16.85 11.41
CA ASN A 240 10.89 16.77 11.14
C ASN A 240 11.65 17.16 12.40
N SER A 241 12.42 16.23 12.96
CA SER A 241 13.16 16.42 14.21
C SER A 241 14.27 17.48 14.13
N TYR A 242 14.64 17.95 12.94
CA TYR A 242 15.68 18.95 12.73
C TYR A 242 15.11 20.35 12.50
N SER A 243 14.08 20.47 11.67
CA SER A 243 13.49 21.77 11.30
C SER A 243 12.22 22.09 12.08
N ASP A 244 11.72 21.14 12.87
CA ASP A 244 10.40 21.21 13.55
C ASP A 244 9.22 21.46 12.58
N GLU A 245 9.41 21.18 11.30
CA GLU A 245 8.38 21.32 10.27
C GLU A 245 7.47 20.11 10.22
N LEU A 246 6.18 20.34 9.92
CA LEU A 246 5.25 19.27 9.60
C LEU A 246 5.50 18.84 8.15
N GLU A 247 5.86 17.57 7.95
CA GLU A 247 6.04 16.96 6.64
C GLU A 247 4.90 15.97 6.38
N ILE A 248 4.25 16.06 5.22
CA ILE A 248 3.23 15.12 4.75
C ILE A 248 3.80 14.34 3.58
N SER A 249 3.62 13.02 3.62
CA SER A 249 3.95 12.13 2.51
C SER A 249 2.77 12.04 1.54
N LEU A 250 3.06 12.09 0.23
CA LEU A 250 2.07 12.24 -0.84
C LEU A 250 2.31 11.25 -1.98
N TYR A 251 1.24 10.81 -2.63
CA TYR A 251 1.33 10.04 -3.88
C TYR A 251 1.40 10.93 -5.13
N GLY A 252 0.97 12.19 -5.03
CA GLY A 252 0.96 13.13 -6.15
C GLY A 252 0.40 14.51 -5.81
N LEU A 253 0.38 15.39 -6.82
CA LEU A 253 -0.13 16.77 -6.71
C LEU A 253 -1.61 16.81 -6.33
N THR A 254 -2.43 15.97 -6.94
CA THR A 254 -3.88 15.92 -6.68
C THR A 254 -4.19 15.63 -5.21
N GLN A 255 -3.44 14.74 -4.57
CA GLN A 255 -3.64 14.44 -3.15
C GLN A 255 -3.31 15.65 -2.26
N LYS A 256 -2.29 16.43 -2.62
CA LYS A 256 -1.96 17.70 -1.93
C LYS A 256 -3.15 18.65 -1.95
N GLU A 257 -3.77 18.85 -3.12
CA GLU A 257 -4.93 19.73 -3.28
C GLU A 257 -6.14 19.21 -2.48
N ILE A 258 -6.38 17.91 -2.50
CA ILE A 258 -7.46 17.29 -1.70
C ILE A 258 -7.24 17.54 -0.21
N ILE A 259 -6.05 17.30 0.32
CA ILE A 259 -5.74 17.50 1.73
C ILE A 259 -5.88 18.97 2.11
N GLN A 260 -5.42 19.88 1.26
CA GLN A 260 -5.57 21.33 1.49
C GLN A 260 -7.04 21.74 1.59
N THR A 261 -7.88 21.26 0.67
CA THR A 261 -9.33 21.51 0.66
C THR A 261 -9.99 20.91 1.91
N LEU A 262 -9.66 19.68 2.29
CA LEU A 262 -10.22 19.05 3.48
C LEU A 262 -9.84 19.79 4.77
N LEU A 263 -8.60 20.28 4.90
CA LEU A 263 -8.17 21.07 6.05
C LEU A 263 -8.94 22.39 6.14
N GLU A 264 -9.19 23.05 5.02
CA GLU A 264 -9.94 24.31 4.98
C GLU A 264 -11.45 24.09 5.22
N GLU A 265 -12.09 23.20 4.48
CA GLU A 265 -13.55 23.02 4.52
C GLU A 265 -14.02 22.32 5.79
N ARG A 266 -13.31 21.26 6.21
CA ARG A 266 -13.77 20.42 7.32
C ARG A 266 -13.24 20.86 8.68
N PHE A 267 -12.01 21.38 8.74
CA PHE A 267 -11.36 21.79 9.99
C PHE A 267 -11.21 23.30 10.14
N SER A 268 -11.60 24.08 9.13
CA SER A 268 -11.47 25.54 9.11
C SER A 268 -10.03 26.00 9.43
N VAL A 269 -9.05 25.36 8.80
CA VAL A 269 -7.63 25.70 8.93
C VAL A 269 -7.02 25.87 7.55
N LYS A 270 -6.45 27.06 7.31
CA LYS A 270 -5.72 27.34 6.07
C LYS A 270 -4.26 26.98 6.22
N VAL A 271 -3.74 26.28 5.21
CA VAL A 271 -2.34 25.81 5.19
C VAL A 271 -1.68 26.12 3.86
N HIS A 272 -0.37 26.33 3.91
CA HIS A 272 0.50 26.39 2.74
C HIS A 272 1.37 25.16 2.68
N PHE A 273 1.48 24.57 1.48
CA PHE A 273 2.38 23.49 1.19
C PHE A 273 3.61 24.02 0.44
N ASP A 274 4.78 23.65 0.87
CA ASP A 274 6.02 23.89 0.15
C ASP A 274 6.09 23.05 -1.14
N GLU A 275 7.19 23.21 -1.88
CA GLU A 275 7.47 22.36 -3.05
C GLU A 275 7.50 20.88 -2.68
N ILE A 276 6.96 20.06 -3.57
CA ILE A 276 6.98 18.61 -3.41
C ILE A 276 8.38 18.08 -3.68
N LYS A 277 8.95 17.38 -2.68
CA LYS A 277 10.25 16.73 -2.74
C LYS A 277 10.11 15.23 -2.83
N THR A 278 11.01 14.60 -3.56
CA THR A 278 11.12 13.14 -3.62
C THR A 278 11.67 12.60 -2.31
N ILE A 279 11.13 11.50 -1.81
CA ILE A 279 11.62 10.78 -0.63
C ILE A 279 12.69 9.81 -1.10
N TYR A 280 13.95 10.08 -0.78
CA TYR A 280 15.06 9.16 -0.97
C TYR A 280 15.21 8.24 0.24
N LYS A 281 15.96 7.14 0.06
CA LYS A 281 16.37 6.25 1.15
C LYS A 281 17.87 6.05 1.13
N GLU A 282 18.42 5.54 2.24
CA GLU A 282 19.84 5.24 2.37
C GLU A 282 20.03 3.72 2.54
N ARG A 283 21.11 3.18 1.98
CA ARG A 283 21.51 1.78 2.13
C ARG A 283 23.00 1.69 2.39
N PRO A 284 23.48 0.92 3.39
CA PRO A 284 24.91 0.73 3.57
C PRO A 284 25.55 0.09 2.32
N VAL A 285 26.77 0.52 1.98
CA VAL A 285 27.51 0.01 0.80
C VAL A 285 28.17 -1.32 1.08
N LYS A 286 28.75 -1.47 2.28
CA LYS A 286 29.56 -2.65 2.65
C LYS A 286 29.29 -3.09 4.09
N LYS A 287 29.61 -4.36 4.35
CA LYS A 287 29.56 -4.92 5.69
C LYS A 287 30.61 -4.28 6.60
N VAL A 288 30.17 -3.81 7.78
CA VAL A 288 31.00 -3.18 8.80
C VAL A 288 30.61 -3.65 10.18
N ASN A 289 31.60 -3.87 11.03
CA ASN A 289 31.44 -4.09 12.47
C ASN A 289 31.95 -2.86 13.22
N LYS A 290 31.16 -2.35 14.15
CA LYS A 290 31.53 -1.24 15.04
C LYS A 290 31.19 -1.56 16.47
N ILE A 291 32.16 -1.31 17.36
CA ILE A 291 32.03 -1.57 18.79
C ILE A 291 32.36 -0.27 19.53
N ILE A 292 31.56 0.07 20.53
CA ILE A 292 31.88 1.09 21.53
C ILE A 292 31.85 0.42 22.91
N GLN A 293 32.97 0.47 23.60
CA GLN A 293 33.18 -0.21 24.87
C GLN A 293 32.81 0.68 26.05
N ILE A 294 32.33 0.05 27.12
CA ILE A 294 32.09 0.66 28.42
C ILE A 294 33.41 1.21 29.00
N GLU A 295 33.35 2.32 29.72
CA GLU A 295 34.52 3.04 30.35
C GLU A 295 35.62 3.43 29.37
N VAL A 296 35.45 3.26 28.08
CA VAL A 296 36.37 3.71 27.04
C VAL A 296 35.84 5.00 26.43
N PRO A 297 36.52 6.16 26.65
CA PRO A 297 36.13 7.42 26.02
C PRO A 297 36.04 7.27 24.50
N PRO A 298 35.05 7.89 23.84
CA PRO A 298 34.10 8.91 24.34
C PRO A 298 32.78 8.38 24.88
N ASN A 299 32.66 7.10 25.28
CA ASN A 299 31.44 6.51 25.77
C ASN A 299 31.05 7.04 27.17
N PRO A 300 29.94 7.81 27.32
CA PRO A 300 29.48 8.28 28.63
C PRO A 300 28.51 7.30 29.30
N TYR A 301 28.15 6.19 28.64
CA TYR A 301 27.14 5.24 29.09
C TYR A 301 27.76 3.98 29.69
N TRP A 302 27.05 3.37 30.60
CA TRP A 302 27.45 2.11 31.26
C TRP A 302 27.02 0.89 30.41
N ALA A 303 27.46 0.86 29.15
CA ALA A 303 27.15 -0.22 28.20
C ALA A 303 28.26 -0.37 27.17
N THR A 304 28.56 -1.61 26.79
CA THR A 304 29.28 -1.94 25.55
C THR A 304 28.26 -2.40 24.51
N ILE A 305 28.32 -1.85 23.30
CA ILE A 305 27.50 -2.28 22.17
C ILE A 305 28.40 -2.50 20.94
N GLY A 306 28.29 -3.72 20.36
CA GLY A 306 28.85 -4.06 19.06
C GLY A 306 27.73 -4.31 18.06
N LEU A 307 27.74 -3.61 16.93
CA LEU A 307 26.80 -3.77 15.83
C LEU A 307 27.53 -4.12 14.53
N THR A 308 27.05 -5.14 13.85
CA THR A 308 27.43 -5.44 12.46
C THR A 308 26.32 -5.00 11.54
N LEU A 309 26.62 -4.10 10.60
CA LEU A 309 25.73 -3.69 9.51
C LEU A 309 26.15 -4.44 8.25
N GLU A 310 25.19 -5.04 7.57
CA GLU A 310 25.40 -5.78 6.32
C GLU A 310 24.32 -5.35 5.29
N PRO A 311 24.72 -4.91 4.07
CA PRO A 311 23.77 -4.55 3.03
C PRO A 311 23.02 -5.81 2.55
N LEU A 312 21.71 -5.67 2.32
CA LEU A 312 20.84 -6.68 1.74
C LEU A 312 20.42 -6.29 0.32
N PRO A 313 19.86 -7.23 -0.47
CA PRO A 313 19.25 -6.90 -1.76
C PRO A 313 18.17 -5.82 -1.63
N LEU A 314 17.99 -5.01 -2.68
CA LEU A 314 16.97 -3.96 -2.72
C LEU A 314 15.58 -4.54 -2.47
N GLY A 315 14.78 -3.85 -1.66
CA GLY A 315 13.43 -4.25 -1.29
C GLY A 315 13.34 -5.27 -0.16
N THR A 316 14.45 -5.67 0.46
CA THR A 316 14.45 -6.62 1.59
C THR A 316 14.02 -5.96 2.90
N GLY A 317 14.25 -4.64 3.04
CA GLY A 317 13.97 -3.89 4.26
C GLY A 317 14.98 -4.11 5.38
N LEU A 318 14.56 -3.83 6.63
CA LEU A 318 15.39 -3.94 7.83
C LEU A 318 15.24 -5.31 8.48
N GLN A 319 16.35 -6.01 8.67
CA GLN A 319 16.44 -7.23 9.47
C GLN A 319 17.30 -6.99 10.70
N ILE A 320 16.82 -7.42 11.88
CA ILE A 320 17.55 -7.26 13.15
C ILE A 320 17.73 -8.63 13.77
N GLU A 321 18.98 -8.99 14.09
CA GLU A 321 19.32 -10.24 14.77
C GLU A 321 20.24 -9.95 15.97
N SER A 322 20.37 -10.92 16.87
CA SER A 322 21.27 -10.87 18.01
C SER A 322 22.04 -12.16 18.15
N ASP A 323 23.35 -12.04 18.27
CA ASP A 323 24.24 -13.17 18.63
C ASP A 323 24.37 -13.29 20.16
N ILE A 324 23.76 -12.36 20.93
CA ILE A 324 23.85 -12.34 22.39
C ILE A 324 22.72 -13.20 22.98
N SER A 325 23.10 -14.17 23.80
CA SER A 325 22.12 -15.01 24.47
C SER A 325 21.32 -14.24 25.54
N TYR A 326 20.04 -14.57 25.70
CA TYR A 326 19.19 -13.97 26.75
C TYR A 326 19.64 -14.35 28.17
N GLY A 327 20.41 -15.42 28.31
CA GLY A 327 21.01 -15.80 29.58
C GLY A 327 22.18 -14.86 30.02
N TYR A 328 22.86 -14.25 29.04
CA TYR A 328 23.92 -13.29 29.29
C TYR A 328 23.35 -11.85 29.44
N LEU A 329 22.53 -11.40 28.50
CA LEU A 329 21.90 -10.08 28.50
C LEU A 329 20.38 -10.25 28.39
N ASN A 330 19.65 -9.85 29.42
CA ASN A 330 18.23 -10.08 29.51
C ASN A 330 17.41 -9.32 28.43
N HIS A 331 16.16 -9.70 28.25
CA HIS A 331 15.26 -9.15 27.22
C HIS A 331 15.12 -7.62 27.24
N SER A 332 15.11 -7.00 28.43
CA SER A 332 14.91 -5.54 28.54
C SER A 332 16.06 -4.75 27.93
N PHE A 333 17.30 -5.21 28.09
CA PHE A 333 18.47 -4.60 27.46
C PHE A 333 18.51 -4.83 25.96
N GLN A 334 18.25 -6.06 25.48
CA GLN A 334 18.24 -6.37 24.06
C GLN A 334 17.13 -5.62 23.32
N ASN A 335 15.93 -5.54 23.93
CA ASN A 335 14.84 -4.73 23.37
C ASN A 335 15.20 -3.26 23.27
N ALA A 336 15.92 -2.71 24.26
CA ALA A 336 16.39 -1.33 24.20
C ALA A 336 17.35 -1.08 23.01
N VAL A 337 18.22 -2.05 22.69
CA VAL A 337 19.08 -2.00 21.50
C VAL A 337 18.24 -2.08 20.22
N PHE A 338 17.29 -3.00 20.12
CA PHE A 338 16.44 -3.14 18.95
C PHE A 338 15.58 -1.90 18.69
N GLU A 339 15.03 -1.29 19.73
CA GLU A 339 14.35 0.01 19.63
C GLU A 339 15.30 1.10 19.11
N GLY A 340 16.51 1.18 19.69
CA GLY A 340 17.55 2.11 19.26
C GLY A 340 17.94 1.95 17.78
N ILE A 341 18.05 0.70 17.28
CA ILE A 341 18.31 0.41 15.87
C ILE A 341 17.15 0.91 15.00
N ARG A 342 15.89 0.57 15.33
CA ARG A 342 14.70 1.00 14.56
C ARG A 342 14.61 2.53 14.50
N MET A 343 14.84 3.20 15.61
CA MET A 343 14.88 4.68 15.65
C MET A 343 16.00 5.26 14.79
N SER A 344 17.18 4.61 14.79
CA SER A 344 18.33 5.07 14.00
C SER A 344 18.11 4.90 12.50
N CYS A 345 17.39 3.87 12.09
CA CYS A 345 17.03 3.64 10.69
C CYS A 345 16.06 4.69 10.13
N GLN A 346 15.31 5.41 10.98
CA GLN A 346 14.39 6.45 10.50
C GLN A 346 15.13 7.67 9.90
N SER A 347 16.40 7.89 10.26
CA SER A 347 17.17 9.03 9.77
C SER A 347 18.66 8.69 9.68
N GLY A 348 19.13 8.41 8.47
CA GLY A 348 20.53 8.09 8.17
C GLY A 348 21.44 9.30 8.08
N LEU A 349 22.54 9.20 7.31
CA LEU A 349 23.56 10.26 7.21
C LEU A 349 23.05 11.52 6.53
N HIS A 350 22.19 11.37 5.52
CA HIS A 350 21.56 12.47 4.79
C HIS A 350 20.17 12.84 5.34
N GLY A 351 19.74 12.16 6.40
CA GLY A 351 18.44 12.38 7.04
C GLY A 351 17.30 11.61 6.39
N TRP A 352 17.59 10.62 5.53
CA TRP A 352 16.61 9.72 4.94
C TRP A 352 16.55 8.38 5.67
N GLU A 353 15.48 7.63 5.45
CA GLU A 353 15.33 6.29 6.03
C GLU A 353 16.42 5.35 5.54
N VAL A 354 17.06 4.62 6.46
CA VAL A 354 18.04 3.57 6.14
C VAL A 354 17.30 2.25 6.01
N THR A 355 17.44 1.60 4.85
CA THR A 355 16.74 0.35 4.51
C THR A 355 17.67 -0.67 3.86
N ASP A 356 17.16 -1.85 3.57
CA ASP A 356 17.86 -2.94 2.88
C ASP A 356 19.18 -3.30 3.57
N LEU A 357 19.08 -3.49 4.89
CA LEU A 357 20.20 -3.87 5.73
C LEU A 357 19.83 -4.90 6.78
N LYS A 358 20.80 -5.73 7.11
CA LYS A 358 20.79 -6.60 8.30
C LYS A 358 21.65 -5.97 9.37
N VAL A 359 21.11 -5.81 10.56
CA VAL A 359 21.83 -5.34 11.75
C VAL A 359 21.94 -6.50 12.73
N THR A 360 23.14 -6.93 13.03
CA THR A 360 23.39 -7.97 14.03
C THR A 360 23.99 -7.36 15.28
N PHE A 361 23.38 -7.60 16.43
CA PHE A 361 23.92 -7.23 17.75
C PHE A 361 24.92 -8.28 18.18
N THR A 362 26.22 -7.97 18.07
CA THR A 362 27.31 -8.96 18.16
C THR A 362 28.05 -8.95 19.48
N GLN A 363 28.07 -7.82 20.22
CA GLN A 363 28.78 -7.72 21.48
C GLN A 363 28.06 -6.82 22.47
N ALA A 364 28.05 -7.25 23.74
CA ALA A 364 27.51 -6.50 24.87
C ALA A 364 28.36 -6.71 26.13
N GLU A 365 28.48 -5.65 26.92
CA GLU A 365 28.97 -5.70 28.31
C GLU A 365 28.15 -4.77 29.17
N TYR A 366 27.97 -5.12 30.44
CA TYR A 366 27.22 -4.33 31.39
C TYR A 366 27.74 -4.56 32.81
N TYR A 367 27.54 -3.61 33.71
CA TYR A 367 27.86 -3.74 35.13
C TYR A 367 26.60 -3.73 35.99
N SER A 368 26.37 -4.83 36.71
CA SER A 368 25.29 -4.89 37.69
C SER A 368 25.74 -4.29 39.01
N PRO A 369 24.93 -3.41 39.65
CA PRO A 369 23.58 -2.93 39.26
C PRO A 369 23.57 -1.59 38.50
N VAL A 370 24.70 -1.12 37.98
CA VAL A 370 24.87 0.24 37.44
C VAL A 370 24.22 0.42 36.06
N SER A 371 24.41 -0.57 35.17
CA SER A 371 23.89 -0.49 33.80
C SER A 371 22.36 -0.57 33.78
N THR A 372 21.74 0.24 32.94
CA THR A 372 20.29 0.30 32.74
C THR A 372 19.92 0.10 31.27
N PRO A 373 18.70 -0.33 30.94
CA PRO A 373 18.23 -0.37 29.53
C PRO A 373 18.31 0.98 28.82
N ALA A 374 18.26 2.10 29.57
CA ALA A 374 18.42 3.44 29.03
C ALA A 374 19.83 3.68 28.46
N ASP A 375 20.89 3.14 29.10
CA ASP A 375 22.26 3.24 28.60
C ASP A 375 22.38 2.60 27.22
N PHE A 376 21.81 1.40 27.06
CA PHE A 376 21.79 0.70 25.77
C PHE A 376 20.96 1.45 24.73
N ARG A 377 19.77 1.94 25.09
CA ARG A 377 18.92 2.70 24.16
C ARG A 377 19.60 3.97 23.64
N GLN A 378 20.34 4.66 24.51
CA GLN A 378 21.01 5.91 24.18
C GLN A 378 22.33 5.70 23.42
N LEU A 379 23.09 4.65 23.72
CA LEU A 379 24.35 4.34 23.04
C LEU A 379 24.13 3.79 21.62
N THR A 380 23.08 3.00 21.40
CA THR A 380 22.82 2.33 20.11
C THR A 380 22.84 3.28 18.90
N PRO A 381 22.17 4.44 18.91
CA PRO A 381 22.21 5.38 17.78
C PRO A 381 23.62 5.85 17.40
N TYR A 382 24.49 6.00 18.38
CA TYR A 382 25.89 6.42 18.11
C TYR A 382 26.69 5.31 17.43
N VAL A 383 26.58 4.07 17.93
CA VAL A 383 27.25 2.91 17.32
C VAL A 383 26.76 2.71 15.90
N PHE A 384 25.44 2.75 15.69
CA PHE A 384 24.82 2.60 14.38
C PHE A 384 25.31 3.66 13.39
N ARG A 385 25.29 4.94 13.79
CA ARG A 385 25.71 6.04 12.93
C ARG A 385 27.19 5.98 12.56
N LEU A 386 28.07 5.62 13.50
CA LEU A 386 29.49 5.42 13.23
C LEU A 386 29.72 4.23 12.28
N ALA A 387 28.99 3.14 12.46
CA ALA A 387 29.04 2.01 11.55
C ALA A 387 28.55 2.40 10.13
N LEU A 388 27.48 3.18 10.05
CA LEU A 388 26.94 3.68 8.78
C LEU A 388 27.92 4.62 8.07
N GLN A 389 28.59 5.53 8.81
CA GLN A 389 29.66 6.38 8.27
C GLN A 389 30.83 5.58 7.73
N GLN A 390 31.24 4.54 8.44
CA GLN A 390 32.33 3.66 8.03
C GLN A 390 31.97 2.79 6.83
N SER A 391 30.69 2.39 6.71
CA SER A 391 30.16 1.67 5.56
C SER A 391 30.12 2.54 4.31
N GLY A 392 29.81 3.82 4.47
CA GLY A 392 29.27 4.65 3.41
C GLY A 392 27.82 4.26 3.10
N VAL A 393 27.13 5.10 2.34
CA VAL A 393 25.73 4.85 1.94
C VAL A 393 25.52 5.07 0.47
N ASP A 394 24.77 4.17 -0.15
CA ASP A 394 24.12 4.37 -1.44
C ASP A 394 22.81 5.11 -1.21
N ILE A 395 22.52 6.09 -2.05
CA ILE A 395 21.23 6.78 -2.05
C ILE A 395 20.30 6.07 -3.00
N LEU A 396 19.11 5.76 -2.50
CA LEU A 396 18.07 5.08 -3.25
C LEU A 396 17.00 6.08 -3.68
N GLU A 397 16.68 6.10 -4.96
CA GLU A 397 15.59 6.90 -5.52
C GLU A 397 14.37 6.02 -5.84
N PRO A 398 13.14 6.54 -5.64
CA PRO A 398 11.92 5.80 -5.94
C PRO A 398 11.74 5.66 -7.45
N MET A 399 11.36 4.45 -7.88
CA MET A 399 11.09 4.09 -9.25
C MET A 399 9.60 3.90 -9.52
N LEU A 400 9.18 4.25 -10.71
CA LEU A 400 7.86 3.99 -11.25
C LEU A 400 7.97 3.00 -12.42
N CYS A 401 7.19 1.93 -12.39
CA CYS A 401 6.90 1.14 -13.56
C CYS A 401 5.88 1.91 -14.40
N PHE A 402 6.16 2.11 -15.69
CA PHE A 402 5.30 2.85 -16.58
C PHE A 402 4.79 2.00 -17.74
N GLU A 403 3.58 2.34 -18.19
CA GLU A 403 3.01 1.91 -19.47
C GLU A 403 2.61 3.17 -20.25
N LEU A 404 3.26 3.37 -21.39
CA LEU A 404 3.04 4.50 -22.28
C LEU A 404 2.38 4.01 -23.57
N GLN A 405 1.20 4.54 -23.88
CA GLN A 405 0.50 4.31 -25.14
C GLN A 405 0.42 5.62 -25.91
N ILE A 406 0.94 5.65 -27.13
CA ILE A 406 1.00 6.86 -27.95
C ILE A 406 0.77 6.51 -29.42
N PRO A 407 0.33 7.49 -30.26
CA PRO A 407 0.37 7.33 -31.72
C PRO A 407 1.79 7.05 -32.22
N GLN A 408 1.92 6.20 -33.24
CA GLN A 408 3.22 5.77 -33.77
C GLN A 408 4.11 6.95 -34.20
N GLU A 409 3.52 8.02 -34.71
CA GLU A 409 4.24 9.23 -35.15
C GLU A 409 5.01 9.90 -33.99
N ALA A 410 4.53 9.73 -32.75
CA ALA A 410 5.12 10.31 -31.54
C ALA A 410 6.21 9.43 -30.92
N SER A 411 6.43 8.21 -31.40
CA SER A 411 7.30 7.20 -30.77
C SER A 411 8.75 7.67 -30.62
N SER A 412 9.31 8.27 -31.64
CA SER A 412 10.71 8.76 -31.63
C SER A 412 10.94 9.84 -30.58
N LYS A 413 9.97 10.75 -30.40
CA LYS A 413 10.02 11.79 -29.36
C LYS A 413 9.93 11.14 -27.98
N ALA A 414 8.97 10.25 -27.79
CA ALA A 414 8.77 9.56 -26.51
C ALA A 414 10.03 8.78 -26.08
N ILE A 415 10.65 8.02 -26.98
CA ILE A 415 11.89 7.28 -26.67
C ILE A 415 13.01 8.24 -26.28
N THR A 416 13.16 9.37 -26.99
CA THR A 416 14.16 10.38 -26.66
C THR A 416 13.91 10.99 -25.27
N ASP A 417 12.67 11.30 -24.94
CA ASP A 417 12.30 11.88 -23.64
C ASP A 417 12.50 10.85 -22.51
N LEU A 418 12.10 9.58 -22.71
CA LEU A 418 12.35 8.48 -21.78
C LEU A 418 13.85 8.28 -21.52
N GLN A 419 14.70 8.36 -22.55
CA GLN A 419 16.16 8.29 -22.38
C GLN A 419 16.72 9.46 -21.56
N LYS A 420 16.24 10.69 -21.80
CA LYS A 420 16.62 11.86 -20.98
C LYS A 420 16.23 11.72 -19.52
N MET A 421 15.11 11.07 -19.26
CA MET A 421 14.63 10.77 -17.91
C MET A 421 15.38 9.62 -17.23
N MET A 422 16.39 9.02 -17.90
CA MET A 422 17.15 7.86 -17.41
C MET A 422 16.26 6.63 -17.16
N SER A 423 15.23 6.45 -17.97
CA SER A 423 14.34 5.29 -17.86
C SER A 423 15.02 4.01 -18.35
N GLU A 424 14.57 2.88 -17.81
CA GLU A 424 14.91 1.53 -18.26
C GLU A 424 13.73 1.00 -19.04
N ILE A 425 13.84 1.00 -20.39
CA ILE A 425 12.80 0.49 -21.28
C ILE A 425 12.90 -1.02 -21.31
N GLU A 426 11.81 -1.72 -20.96
CA GLU A 426 11.75 -3.19 -20.90
C GLU A 426 11.13 -3.77 -22.17
N ASP A 427 10.11 -3.11 -22.73
CA ASP A 427 9.41 -3.57 -23.94
C ASP A 427 8.93 -2.42 -24.80
N ILE A 428 8.97 -2.62 -26.13
CA ILE A 428 8.43 -1.70 -27.12
C ILE A 428 7.66 -2.52 -28.15
N SER A 429 6.37 -2.29 -28.26
CA SER A 429 5.48 -2.91 -29.23
C SER A 429 4.75 -1.84 -30.02
N CYS A 430 5.05 -1.71 -31.31
CA CYS A 430 4.42 -0.73 -32.19
C CYS A 430 3.68 -1.43 -33.34
N ASN A 431 2.51 -0.95 -33.66
CA ASN A 431 1.78 -1.28 -34.88
C ASN A 431 1.67 -0.03 -35.76
N ASN A 432 0.92 -0.10 -36.87
CA ASN A 432 0.82 1.01 -37.83
C ASN A 432 0.15 2.29 -37.26
N GLU A 433 -0.53 2.20 -36.13
CA GLU A 433 -1.30 3.32 -35.54
C GLU A 433 -0.79 3.69 -34.15
N TRP A 434 -0.40 2.70 -33.33
CA TRP A 434 -0.08 2.86 -31.93
C TRP A 434 1.27 2.26 -31.56
N CYS A 435 1.94 2.88 -30.60
CA CYS A 435 3.13 2.37 -29.96
C CYS A 435 2.90 2.23 -28.45
N HIS A 436 3.19 1.05 -27.90
CA HIS A 436 3.15 0.75 -26.49
C HIS A 436 4.57 0.56 -25.99
N ILE A 437 4.95 1.30 -24.96
CA ILE A 437 6.28 1.24 -24.35
C ILE A 437 6.09 0.95 -22.86
N LYS A 438 6.82 -0.04 -22.36
CA LYS A 438 6.82 -0.40 -20.93
C LYS A 438 8.23 -0.34 -20.38
N GLY A 439 8.33 -0.01 -19.10
CA GLY A 439 9.63 0.04 -18.44
C GLY A 439 9.57 0.68 -17.05
N LYS A 440 10.73 1.12 -16.59
CA LYS A 440 10.89 1.80 -15.30
C LYS A 440 11.48 3.18 -15.49
N VAL A 441 11.02 4.14 -14.70
CA VAL A 441 11.50 5.53 -14.75
C VAL A 441 11.64 6.08 -13.33
N PRO A 442 12.71 6.87 -13.04
CA PRO A 442 12.82 7.55 -11.76
C PRO A 442 11.66 8.54 -11.55
N LEU A 443 11.07 8.52 -10.35
CA LEU A 443 9.95 9.41 -10.02
C LEU A 443 10.34 10.88 -10.21
N ASN A 444 11.56 11.27 -9.81
CA ASN A 444 11.98 12.67 -9.84
C ASN A 444 12.00 13.28 -11.24
N THR A 445 12.38 12.50 -12.25
CA THR A 445 12.51 12.96 -13.64
C THR A 445 11.21 12.87 -14.42
N SER A 446 10.21 12.12 -13.95
CA SER A 446 8.96 11.83 -14.68
C SER A 446 7.72 12.53 -14.12
N LYS A 447 7.87 13.44 -13.14
CA LYS A 447 6.75 14.08 -12.43
C LYS A 447 5.71 14.73 -13.35
N ASP A 448 6.16 15.42 -14.39
CA ASP A 448 5.31 16.21 -15.29
C ASP A 448 5.09 15.53 -16.63
N TYR A 449 5.70 14.36 -16.86
CA TYR A 449 5.71 13.71 -18.17
C TYR A 449 4.33 13.31 -18.69
N ALA A 450 3.40 12.94 -17.82
CA ALA A 450 2.01 12.67 -18.21
C ALA A 450 1.35 13.88 -18.91
N SER A 451 1.61 15.09 -18.40
CA SER A 451 1.12 16.33 -19.00
C SER A 451 1.80 16.65 -20.32
N GLU A 452 3.10 16.39 -20.41
CA GLU A 452 3.87 16.55 -21.65
C GLU A 452 3.39 15.60 -22.74
N VAL A 453 3.17 14.31 -22.40
CA VAL A 453 2.61 13.30 -23.31
C VAL A 453 1.27 13.76 -23.85
N SER A 454 0.35 14.17 -22.98
CA SER A 454 -0.95 14.67 -23.37
C SER A 454 -0.83 15.89 -24.32
N SER A 455 0.10 16.79 -24.07
CA SER A 455 0.33 17.99 -24.88
C SER A 455 0.79 17.66 -26.29
N TYR A 456 1.88 16.89 -26.48
CA TYR A 456 2.41 16.64 -27.80
C TYR A 456 1.62 15.60 -28.62
N THR A 457 0.82 14.76 -27.94
CA THR A 457 -0.06 13.79 -28.60
C THR A 457 -1.49 14.34 -28.80
N LYS A 458 -1.75 15.61 -28.45
CA LYS A 458 -3.08 16.25 -28.52
C LYS A 458 -4.16 15.50 -27.73
N GLY A 459 -3.78 14.95 -26.57
CA GLY A 459 -4.66 14.19 -25.68
C GLY A 459 -4.85 12.73 -26.04
N LEU A 460 -4.21 12.23 -27.11
CA LEU A 460 -4.33 10.82 -27.51
C LEU A 460 -3.38 9.89 -26.72
N GLY A 461 -2.27 10.42 -26.19
CA GLY A 461 -1.30 9.63 -25.46
C GLY A 461 -1.69 9.42 -24.00
N VAL A 462 -1.43 8.24 -23.47
CA VAL A 462 -1.68 7.86 -22.09
C VAL A 462 -0.38 7.37 -21.45
N PHE A 463 -0.01 8.00 -20.34
CA PHE A 463 1.13 7.59 -19.52
C PHE A 463 0.64 7.13 -18.15
N MET A 464 0.63 5.83 -17.93
CA MET A 464 0.23 5.21 -16.66
C MET A 464 1.46 4.81 -15.89
N VAL A 465 1.46 5.08 -14.58
CA VAL A 465 2.57 4.77 -13.69
C VAL A 465 2.12 4.07 -12.42
N LYS A 466 2.97 3.16 -11.92
CA LYS A 466 2.80 2.49 -10.63
C LYS A 466 4.14 2.47 -9.90
N PRO A 467 4.20 2.74 -8.58
CA PRO A 467 5.42 2.55 -7.81
C PRO A 467 5.96 1.12 -7.96
N CYS A 468 7.26 0.98 -8.18
CA CYS A 468 7.90 -0.34 -8.33
C CYS A 468 9.19 -0.51 -7.50
N GLY A 469 9.29 0.22 -6.39
CA GLY A 469 10.40 0.12 -5.44
C GLY A 469 11.41 1.24 -5.58
N TYR A 470 12.65 0.95 -5.23
CA TYR A 470 13.76 1.89 -5.20
C TYR A 470 14.96 1.33 -5.95
N GLN A 471 15.76 2.20 -6.53
CA GLN A 471 17.06 1.86 -7.12
C GLN A 471 18.15 2.80 -6.63
N ILE A 472 19.41 2.41 -6.81
CA ILE A 472 20.55 3.28 -6.51
C ILE A 472 20.55 4.44 -7.51
N THR A 473 20.51 5.68 -7.01
CA THR A 473 20.50 6.86 -7.87
C THR A 473 21.83 7.02 -8.61
N LYS A 474 21.74 7.45 -9.87
CA LYS A 474 22.89 7.75 -10.72
C LYS A 474 23.38 9.22 -10.58
N GLY A 475 22.78 9.99 -9.68
CA GLY A 475 23.11 11.40 -9.41
C GLY A 475 21.88 12.28 -9.22
N GLY A 476 22.08 13.54 -8.82
CA GLY A 476 20.98 14.53 -8.73
C GLY A 476 20.34 14.71 -7.36
N TYR A 477 20.99 14.30 -6.29
CA TYR A 477 20.58 14.62 -4.91
C TYR A 477 21.47 15.71 -4.30
N SER A 478 20.92 16.45 -3.35
CA SER A 478 21.66 17.46 -2.59
C SER A 478 22.54 16.79 -1.53
N ASP A 479 23.83 16.94 -1.63
CA ASP A 479 24.84 16.29 -0.78
C ASP A 479 24.99 16.99 0.59
N ASN A 480 23.91 17.21 1.28
CA ASN A 480 23.88 17.80 2.60
C ASN A 480 23.83 16.71 3.68
N ILE A 481 24.97 16.25 4.15
CA ILE A 481 25.05 15.42 5.37
C ILE A 481 24.50 16.24 6.54
N ARG A 482 23.34 15.87 7.04
CA ARG A 482 22.69 16.55 8.18
C ARG A 482 23.23 15.96 9.48
N MET A 483 23.93 16.78 10.27
CA MET A 483 24.32 16.45 11.64
C MET A 483 23.24 16.91 12.61
N ASN A 484 22.74 16.01 13.45
CA ASN A 484 21.84 16.38 14.54
C ASN A 484 22.66 16.93 15.75
N GLU A 485 22.01 17.54 16.76
CA GLU A 485 22.70 18.05 17.95
C GLU A 485 23.44 16.97 18.73
N LYS A 486 22.90 15.75 18.79
CA LYS A 486 23.58 14.60 19.41
C LYS A 486 24.81 14.17 18.61
N ASP A 487 24.77 14.28 17.29
CA ASP A 487 25.94 14.02 16.43
C ASP A 487 27.02 15.11 16.60
N LYS A 488 26.60 16.37 16.80
CA LYS A 488 27.53 17.45 17.12
C LYS A 488 28.24 17.18 18.44
N LEU A 489 27.53 16.70 19.46
CA LEU A 489 28.12 16.29 20.72
C LEU A 489 29.14 15.15 20.55
N LEU A 490 28.79 14.11 19.80
CA LEU A 490 29.70 13.00 19.51
C LEU A 490 30.93 13.47 18.72
N PHE A 491 30.74 14.33 17.72
CA PHE A 491 31.81 14.93 16.93
C PHE A 491 32.72 15.83 17.79
N MET A 492 32.13 16.59 18.72
CA MET A 492 32.93 17.41 19.70
C MET A 492 33.73 16.51 20.62
N PHE A 493 33.18 15.39 21.11
CA PHE A 493 33.92 14.40 21.92
C PHE A 493 35.06 13.75 21.11
N GLN A 494 34.81 13.31 19.89
CA GLN A 494 35.87 12.74 19.02
C GLN A 494 36.97 13.74 18.73
N LYS A 495 36.65 15.03 18.50
CA LYS A 495 37.60 16.09 18.21
C LYS A 495 38.44 16.47 19.44
N SER A 496 37.86 16.41 20.65
CA SER A 496 38.58 16.64 21.90
C SER A 496 39.59 15.55 22.22
N MET A 497 39.45 14.35 21.64
CA MET A 497 40.34 13.21 21.82
C MET A 497 41.46 13.17 20.77
N SER A 498 41.23 13.73 19.55
CA SER A 498 42.24 13.81 18.48
C SER A 498 43.28 14.94 18.74
N SER A 499 43.01 15.78 19.72
CA SER A 499 43.87 16.90 20.12
C SER A 499 44.67 16.67 21.42
N LYS A 500 44.65 15.45 21.93
CA LYS A 500 45.53 14.92 22.97
C LYS A 500 46.35 13.77 22.39
#